data_21965c8b17735a9f7d132c767c2d87e0
#
_entry.id   21965c8b17735a9f7d132c767c2d87e0
#
_cell.length_a   1.000
_cell.length_b   1.000
_cell.length_c   1.000
_cell.angle_alpha   90.00
_cell.angle_beta   90.00
_cell.angle_gamma   90.00
#
_symmetry.space_group_name_H-M   'P 1'
#
loop_
_entity.id
_entity.type
_entity.pdbx_description
1 polymer ?
#
loop_
_entity_poly.entity_id
_entity_poly.type
_entity_poly.pdbx_seq_one_letter_code
_entity_poly.pdbx_strand_id
1 'polypeptide(L)'
;FPTRRSSDLEGEAAHYCPNETSCPPQIKGKIEHFISRKAMNIDGLGPETVDMFYRLGLIKNTADLYQLTADDIKNLDRMGEKSAENIIKGIEASKEVPFERVLFALGIRFVGETVAKKIAKSFNDIDELKNANLEKLINIDEIGEKIAQSILTYFANPLNCELIERLKSTGLQLYRREEDLSGYTDKLAGQSIVISGVFTHHSRDEYKELIEKNGGKNVGSISAKTSFILAGENMGPAKLEKAHKLGIKLMSEDEFLTLIS
;
A
#
# COMPACT_ATOMS: atom_id res chain seq x y z
N PHE A 1 -9.81 29.95 22.25
CA PHE A 1 -9.45 28.73 21.52
C PHE A 1 -8.71 27.81 22.46
N PRO A 2 -9.11 26.54 22.62
CA PRO A 2 -8.36 25.61 23.43
C PRO A 2 -6.99 25.43 22.76
N THR A 3 -5.93 25.73 23.50
CA THR A 3 -4.56 25.47 23.10
C THR A 3 -4.43 23.97 22.77
N ARG A 4 -4.04 23.65 21.55
CA ARG A 4 -3.71 22.28 21.13
C ARG A 4 -2.68 21.71 22.12
N ARG A 5 -3.05 20.77 22.94
CA ARG A 5 -2.10 19.93 23.66
C ARG A 5 -1.55 18.94 22.63
N SER A 6 -0.31 19.17 22.19
CA SER A 6 0.47 18.15 21.52
C SER A 6 0.77 17.06 22.54
N SER A 7 0.31 15.84 22.32
CA SER A 7 0.82 14.72 23.09
C SER A 7 2.16 14.33 22.50
N ASP A 8 3.24 14.54 23.25
CA ASP A 8 4.54 14.00 22.92
C ASP A 8 4.45 12.48 23.08
N LEU A 9 4.60 11.76 21.99
CA LEU A 9 4.80 10.31 22.03
C LEU A 9 6.28 10.08 22.36
N GLU A 10 6.57 9.36 23.44
CA GLU A 10 7.95 9.03 23.84
C GLU A 10 8.73 8.42 22.67
N GLY A 11 9.84 9.03 22.31
CA GLY A 11 10.76 8.57 21.27
C GLY A 11 10.47 9.09 19.85
N GLU A 12 9.55 10.06 19.66
CA GLU A 12 9.30 10.68 18.36
C GLU A 12 9.56 12.18 18.37
N ALA A 13 10.26 12.67 17.32
CA ALA A 13 10.59 14.09 17.17
C ALA A 13 9.41 14.96 16.66
N ALA A 14 8.29 14.37 16.27
CA ALA A 14 7.16 15.06 15.68
C ALA A 14 5.96 15.13 16.64
N HIS A 15 5.30 16.29 16.66
CA HIS A 15 4.08 16.50 17.43
C HIS A 15 2.86 16.00 16.64
N TYR A 16 2.05 15.13 17.23
CA TYR A 16 0.85 14.59 16.60
C TYR A 16 -0.41 15.17 17.28
N CYS A 17 -1.43 15.47 16.46
CA CYS A 17 -2.73 15.83 16.99
C CYS A 17 -3.47 14.56 17.43
N PRO A 18 -3.85 14.41 18.72
CA PRO A 18 -4.51 13.19 19.20
C PRO A 18 -5.98 13.06 18.75
N ASN A 19 -6.55 14.09 18.13
CA ASN A 19 -7.94 14.12 17.70
C ASN A 19 -8.09 13.49 16.30
N GLU A 20 -7.97 12.18 16.23
CA GLU A 20 -8.02 11.45 14.96
C GLU A 20 -9.43 11.38 14.33
N THR A 21 -10.47 11.55 15.14
CA THR A 21 -11.86 11.33 14.73
C THR A 21 -12.61 12.61 14.37
N SER A 22 -12.12 13.75 14.85
CA SER A 22 -12.83 15.04 14.67
C SER A 22 -11.95 16.15 14.09
N CYS A 23 -10.67 15.89 13.83
CA CYS A 23 -9.77 16.87 13.22
C CYS A 23 -9.94 16.89 11.69
N PRO A 24 -10.51 17.94 11.07
CA PRO A 24 -10.79 17.96 9.63
C PRO A 24 -9.54 17.70 8.76
N PRO A 25 -8.35 18.28 9.05
CA PRO A 25 -7.14 17.95 8.29
C PRO A 25 -6.77 16.47 8.35
N GLN A 26 -6.93 15.80 9.50
CA GLN A 26 -6.61 14.37 9.61
C GLN A 26 -7.63 13.50 8.87
N ILE A 27 -8.91 13.82 8.98
CA ILE A 27 -9.97 13.09 8.26
C ILE A 27 -9.74 13.19 6.75
N LYS A 28 -9.52 14.41 6.25
CA LYS A 28 -9.25 14.62 4.83
C LYS A 28 -7.97 13.91 4.38
N GLY A 29 -6.89 14.01 5.16
CA GLY A 29 -5.64 13.32 4.86
C GLY A 29 -5.79 11.79 4.83
N LYS A 30 -6.60 11.19 5.71
CA LYS A 30 -6.93 9.77 5.67
C LYS A 30 -7.69 9.40 4.40
N ILE A 31 -8.64 10.24 3.97
CA ILE A 31 -9.41 10.02 2.73
C ILE A 31 -8.50 10.18 1.51
N GLU A 32 -7.65 11.21 1.47
CA GLU A 32 -6.67 11.45 0.39
C GLU A 32 -5.68 10.29 0.26
N HIS A 33 -5.18 9.77 1.40
CA HIS A 33 -4.34 8.57 1.40
C HIS A 33 -5.09 7.37 0.83
N PHE A 34 -6.32 7.15 1.28
CA PHE A 34 -7.16 6.02 0.86
C PHE A 34 -7.41 6.02 -0.65
N ILE A 35 -7.75 7.17 -1.24
CA ILE A 35 -8.04 7.28 -2.69
C ILE A 35 -6.78 7.28 -3.56
N SER A 36 -5.60 7.42 -2.97
CA SER A 36 -4.33 7.59 -3.69
C SER A 36 -4.05 6.44 -4.66
N ARG A 37 -3.23 6.73 -5.69
CA ARG A 37 -2.86 5.79 -6.76
C ARG A 37 -2.28 4.46 -6.24
N LYS A 38 -1.51 4.52 -5.14
CA LYS A 38 -0.89 3.33 -4.53
C LYS A 38 -1.83 2.57 -3.60
N ALA A 39 -2.90 3.21 -3.13
CA ALA A 39 -3.94 2.62 -2.31
C ALA A 39 -5.12 2.16 -3.19
N MET A 40 -6.28 2.76 -3.07
CA MET A 40 -7.49 2.34 -3.80
C MET A 40 -7.54 2.80 -5.25
N ASN A 41 -6.66 3.73 -5.67
CA ASN A 41 -6.55 4.25 -7.04
C ASN A 41 -7.89 4.78 -7.59
N ILE A 42 -8.57 5.61 -6.81
CA ILE A 42 -9.85 6.19 -7.22
C ILE A 42 -9.57 7.46 -8.04
N ASP A 43 -9.68 7.33 -9.35
CA ASP A 43 -9.49 8.44 -10.27
C ASP A 43 -10.63 9.47 -10.18
N GLY A 44 -10.31 10.74 -10.47
CA GLY A 44 -11.28 11.84 -10.44
C GLY A 44 -11.51 12.48 -9.07
N LEU A 45 -10.95 11.90 -7.99
CA LEU A 45 -10.95 12.48 -6.65
C LEU A 45 -9.58 13.07 -6.33
N GLY A 46 -9.47 14.39 -6.34
CA GLY A 46 -8.30 15.13 -5.85
C GLY A 46 -8.55 15.77 -4.48
N PRO A 47 -7.50 16.36 -3.85
CA PRO A 47 -7.62 17.02 -2.54
C PRO A 47 -8.70 18.10 -2.49
N GLU A 48 -8.89 18.88 -3.57
CA GLU A 48 -9.94 19.90 -3.66
C GLU A 48 -11.34 19.30 -3.66
N THR A 49 -11.53 18.17 -4.37
CA THR A 49 -12.81 17.45 -4.41
C THR A 49 -13.13 16.82 -3.05
N VAL A 50 -12.13 16.22 -2.41
CA VAL A 50 -12.26 15.68 -1.04
C VAL A 50 -12.65 16.77 -0.05
N ASP A 51 -12.00 17.92 -0.12
CA ASP A 51 -12.32 19.07 0.74
C ASP A 51 -13.74 19.58 0.51
N MET A 52 -14.18 19.66 -0.74
CA MET A 52 -15.54 20.06 -1.10
C MET A 52 -16.58 19.05 -0.57
N PHE A 53 -16.39 17.75 -0.80
CA PHE A 53 -17.30 16.71 -0.33
C PHE A 53 -17.37 16.68 1.21
N TYR A 54 -16.22 16.85 1.88
CA TYR A 54 -16.17 16.93 3.33
C TYR A 54 -16.95 18.15 3.87
N ARG A 55 -16.76 19.35 3.28
CA ARG A 55 -17.47 20.58 3.70
C ARG A 55 -18.97 20.51 3.48
N LEU A 56 -19.41 19.84 2.40
CA LEU A 56 -20.83 19.62 2.12
C LEU A 56 -21.44 18.47 2.94
N GLY A 57 -20.62 17.78 3.75
CA GLY A 57 -21.08 16.68 4.60
C GLY A 57 -21.38 15.38 3.85
N LEU A 58 -21.01 15.30 2.58
CA LEU A 58 -21.19 14.09 1.75
C LEU A 58 -20.30 12.93 2.22
N ILE A 59 -19.10 13.25 2.69
CA ILE A 59 -18.16 12.26 3.23
C ILE A 59 -17.62 12.72 4.59
N LYS A 60 -17.53 11.81 5.55
CA LYS A 60 -16.92 11.99 6.88
C LYS A 60 -15.80 10.98 7.15
N ASN A 61 -15.77 9.91 6.40
CA ASN A 61 -14.77 8.84 6.43
C ASN A 61 -14.69 8.14 5.08
N THR A 62 -13.78 7.19 4.93
CA THR A 62 -13.52 6.48 3.68
C THR A 62 -14.68 5.58 3.23
N ALA A 63 -15.50 5.05 4.14
CA ALA A 63 -16.64 4.21 3.78
C ALA A 63 -17.78 5.01 3.14
N ASP A 64 -17.89 6.31 3.44
CA ASP A 64 -18.91 7.18 2.84
C ASP A 64 -18.71 7.34 1.33
N LEU A 65 -17.46 7.19 0.83
CA LEU A 65 -17.16 7.24 -0.61
C LEU A 65 -18.00 6.23 -1.40
N TYR A 66 -18.20 5.03 -0.85
CA TYR A 66 -18.95 3.94 -1.49
C TYR A 66 -20.48 4.11 -1.43
N GLN A 67 -20.97 5.14 -0.74
CA GLN A 67 -22.39 5.49 -0.66
C GLN A 67 -22.74 6.64 -1.61
N LEU A 68 -21.76 7.30 -2.22
CA LEU A 68 -21.97 8.40 -3.15
C LEU A 68 -22.66 7.90 -4.43
N THR A 69 -23.59 8.71 -4.91
CA THR A 69 -24.24 8.52 -6.21
C THR A 69 -23.84 9.61 -7.19
N ALA A 70 -24.03 9.36 -8.48
CA ALA A 70 -23.77 10.39 -9.49
C ALA A 70 -24.66 11.63 -9.28
N ASP A 71 -25.87 11.45 -8.76
CA ASP A 71 -26.81 12.55 -8.48
C ASP A 71 -26.33 13.46 -7.35
N ASP A 72 -25.60 12.93 -6.36
CA ASP A 72 -25.01 13.72 -5.29
C ASP A 72 -23.88 14.65 -5.79
N ILE A 73 -23.24 14.28 -6.90
CA ILE A 73 -22.01 14.93 -7.39
C ILE A 73 -22.28 15.87 -8.57
N LYS A 74 -23.13 15.48 -9.54
CA LYS A 74 -23.28 16.16 -10.84
C LYS A 74 -23.67 17.63 -10.76
N ASN A 75 -24.35 18.03 -9.67
CA ASN A 75 -24.85 19.39 -9.48
C ASN A 75 -23.92 20.25 -8.60
N LEU A 76 -22.75 19.73 -8.19
CA LEU A 76 -21.81 20.48 -7.38
C LEU A 76 -20.98 21.45 -8.25
N ASP A 77 -20.43 22.47 -7.60
CA ASP A 77 -19.59 23.45 -8.28
C ASP A 77 -18.42 22.79 -9.00
N ARG A 78 -18.19 23.16 -10.25
CA ARG A 78 -17.16 22.59 -11.15
C ARG A 78 -17.30 21.08 -11.44
N MET A 79 -18.40 20.46 -11.08
CA MET A 79 -18.73 19.08 -11.41
C MET A 79 -19.80 19.05 -12.49
N GLY A 80 -19.67 18.09 -13.40
CA GLY A 80 -20.65 17.80 -14.43
C GLY A 80 -20.99 16.31 -14.46
N GLU A 81 -21.93 15.92 -15.25
CA GLU A 81 -22.40 14.55 -15.39
C GLU A 81 -21.25 13.58 -15.67
N LYS A 82 -20.37 13.92 -16.63
CA LYS A 82 -19.21 13.11 -16.98
C LYS A 82 -18.19 12.96 -15.83
N SER A 83 -17.98 14.03 -15.06
CA SER A 83 -17.07 13.99 -13.90
C SER A 83 -17.65 13.11 -12.79
N ALA A 84 -18.95 13.25 -12.51
CA ALA A 84 -19.65 12.43 -11.55
C ALA A 84 -19.62 10.94 -11.93
N GLU A 85 -19.91 10.60 -13.17
CA GLU A 85 -19.82 9.23 -13.68
C GLU A 85 -18.39 8.65 -13.54
N ASN A 86 -17.36 9.42 -13.87
CA ASN A 86 -15.97 8.96 -13.76
C ASN A 86 -15.59 8.68 -12.31
N ILE A 87 -15.98 9.54 -11.37
CA ILE A 87 -15.76 9.33 -9.94
C ILE A 87 -16.45 8.04 -9.47
N ILE A 88 -17.73 7.85 -9.80
CA ILE A 88 -18.46 6.63 -9.41
C ILE A 88 -17.84 5.38 -10.03
N LYS A 89 -17.44 5.42 -11.31
CA LYS A 89 -16.71 4.32 -11.96
C LYS A 89 -15.39 4.01 -11.26
N GLY A 90 -14.64 5.04 -10.85
CA GLY A 90 -13.39 4.87 -10.09
C GLY A 90 -13.65 4.23 -8.72
N ILE A 91 -14.70 4.65 -8.01
CA ILE A 91 -15.10 4.05 -6.74
C ILE A 91 -15.49 2.58 -6.92
N GLU A 92 -16.30 2.25 -7.92
CA GLU A 92 -16.68 0.86 -8.19
C GLU A 92 -15.47 -0.01 -8.57
N ALA A 93 -14.61 0.49 -9.46
CA ALA A 93 -13.39 -0.22 -9.84
C ALA A 93 -12.45 -0.47 -8.66
N SER A 94 -12.45 0.43 -7.66
CA SER A 94 -11.61 0.28 -6.46
C SER A 94 -12.01 -0.90 -5.58
N LYS A 95 -13.22 -1.45 -5.71
CA LYS A 95 -13.65 -2.64 -4.96
C LYS A 95 -12.85 -3.90 -5.32
N GLU A 96 -12.27 -3.91 -6.51
CA GLU A 96 -11.50 -5.03 -7.06
C GLU A 96 -9.98 -4.94 -6.79
N VAL A 97 -9.51 -3.89 -6.11
CA VAL A 97 -8.08 -3.80 -5.81
C VAL A 97 -7.63 -4.91 -4.86
N PRO A 98 -6.41 -5.45 -5.01
CA PRO A 98 -5.90 -6.54 -4.18
C PRO A 98 -5.87 -6.19 -2.68
N PHE A 99 -6.00 -7.22 -1.85
CA PHE A 99 -6.09 -7.09 -0.38
C PHE A 99 -4.92 -6.31 0.24
N GLU A 100 -3.69 -6.48 -0.26
CA GLU A 100 -2.54 -5.71 0.23
C GLU A 100 -2.67 -4.20 0.01
N ARG A 101 -3.34 -3.78 -1.07
CA ARG A 101 -3.58 -2.36 -1.33
C ARG A 101 -4.66 -1.81 -0.40
N VAL A 102 -5.67 -2.61 -0.09
CA VAL A 102 -6.68 -2.23 0.91
C VAL A 102 -6.04 -2.09 2.28
N LEU A 103 -5.18 -3.02 2.70
CA LEU A 103 -4.43 -2.92 3.97
C LEU A 103 -3.57 -1.66 4.03
N PHE A 104 -2.90 -1.31 2.94
CA PHE A 104 -2.15 -0.05 2.85
C PHE A 104 -3.09 1.16 2.94
N ALA A 105 -4.25 1.12 2.25
CA ALA A 105 -5.24 2.19 2.22
C ALA A 105 -5.86 2.48 3.59
N LEU A 106 -5.97 1.49 4.49
CA LEU A 106 -6.46 1.69 5.86
C LEU A 106 -5.59 2.66 6.68
N GLY A 107 -4.36 2.93 6.25
CA GLY A 107 -3.48 3.89 6.88
C GLY A 107 -3.03 3.50 8.29
N ILE A 108 -2.90 2.20 8.58
CA ILE A 108 -2.38 1.69 9.85
C ILE A 108 -0.94 2.21 10.01
N ARG A 109 -0.65 2.83 11.15
CA ARG A 109 0.66 3.43 11.40
C ARG A 109 1.77 2.40 11.25
N PHE A 110 2.86 2.77 10.58
CA PHE A 110 4.01 1.93 10.23
C PHE A 110 3.72 0.80 9.22
N VAL A 111 2.50 0.66 8.75
CA VAL A 111 2.15 -0.28 7.69
C VAL A 111 2.22 0.43 6.35
N GLY A 112 3.39 0.39 5.72
CA GLY A 112 3.62 0.83 4.34
C GLY A 112 3.29 -0.27 3.33
N GLU A 113 3.45 0.01 2.03
CA GLU A 113 3.16 -0.94 0.94
C GLU A 113 3.85 -2.31 1.14
N THR A 114 5.14 -2.32 1.50
CA THR A 114 5.90 -3.56 1.71
C THR A 114 5.34 -4.39 2.87
N VAL A 115 5.03 -3.73 3.99
CA VAL A 115 4.46 -4.41 5.17
C VAL A 115 3.06 -4.92 4.86
N ALA A 116 2.22 -4.12 4.17
CA ALA A 116 0.88 -4.52 3.76
C ALA A 116 0.90 -5.78 2.87
N LYS A 117 1.83 -5.88 1.91
CA LYS A 117 2.04 -7.08 1.08
C LYS A 117 2.39 -8.31 1.93
N LYS A 118 3.26 -8.16 2.94
CA LYS A 118 3.65 -9.26 3.83
C LYS A 118 2.50 -9.72 4.70
N ILE A 119 1.71 -8.79 5.24
CA ILE A 119 0.50 -9.10 5.98
C ILE A 119 -0.49 -9.85 5.09
N ALA A 120 -0.77 -9.36 3.87
CA ALA A 120 -1.69 -10.00 2.93
C ALA A 120 -1.26 -11.41 2.52
N LYS A 121 0.06 -11.70 2.50
CA LYS A 121 0.57 -13.08 2.28
C LYS A 121 0.35 -13.99 3.49
N SER A 122 0.36 -13.45 4.70
CA SER A 122 0.30 -14.21 5.96
C SER A 122 -1.11 -14.42 6.50
N PHE A 123 -2.08 -13.63 6.04
CA PHE A 123 -3.48 -13.69 6.46
C PHE A 123 -4.40 -13.82 5.25
N ASN A 124 -5.46 -14.62 5.38
CA ASN A 124 -6.41 -14.84 4.29
C ASN A 124 -7.40 -13.68 4.13
N ASP A 125 -7.75 -13.05 5.23
CA ASP A 125 -8.72 -11.95 5.27
C ASP A 125 -8.45 -11.00 6.44
N ILE A 126 -9.23 -9.92 6.47
CA ILE A 126 -9.14 -8.88 7.50
C ILE A 126 -9.58 -9.39 8.88
N ASP A 127 -10.50 -10.36 8.94
CA ASP A 127 -11.00 -10.91 10.20
C ASP A 127 -9.92 -11.77 10.86
N GLU A 128 -9.17 -12.55 10.07
CA GLU A 128 -8.01 -13.29 10.57
C GLU A 128 -6.93 -12.35 11.11
N LEU A 129 -6.65 -11.25 10.41
CA LEU A 129 -5.71 -10.23 10.86
C LEU A 129 -6.18 -9.54 12.15
N LYS A 130 -7.46 -9.19 12.25
CA LYS A 130 -8.09 -8.57 13.43
C LYS A 130 -7.94 -9.43 14.68
N ASN A 131 -8.01 -10.76 14.52
CA ASN A 131 -7.91 -11.74 15.61
C ASN A 131 -6.47 -12.24 15.86
N ALA A 132 -5.48 -11.68 15.16
CA ALA A 132 -4.08 -12.06 15.34
C ALA A 132 -3.55 -11.59 16.70
N ASN A 133 -2.67 -12.39 17.29
CA ASN A 133 -1.91 -12.01 18.48
C ASN A 133 -0.54 -11.43 18.12
N LEU A 134 0.12 -10.86 19.11
CA LEU A 134 1.45 -10.24 18.95
C LEU A 134 2.47 -11.24 18.37
N GLU A 135 2.50 -12.47 18.87
CA GLU A 135 3.45 -13.50 18.45
C GLU A 135 3.28 -13.85 16.96
N LYS A 136 2.03 -14.05 16.50
CA LYS A 136 1.73 -14.34 15.09
C LYS A 136 2.19 -13.19 14.17
N LEU A 137 2.02 -11.94 14.61
CA LEU A 137 2.45 -10.77 13.84
C LEU A 137 3.97 -10.63 13.78
N ILE A 138 4.69 -10.83 14.88
CA ILE A 138 6.17 -10.72 14.92
C ILE A 138 6.85 -11.82 14.12
N ASN A 139 6.23 -13.00 13.98
CA ASN A 139 6.76 -14.09 13.18
C ASN A 139 6.76 -13.80 11.67
N ILE A 140 6.10 -12.75 11.22
CA ILE A 140 6.14 -12.30 9.82
C ILE A 140 7.44 -11.53 9.58
N ASP A 141 8.17 -11.88 8.53
CA ASP A 141 9.44 -11.23 8.15
C ASP A 141 9.27 -9.70 8.03
N GLU A 142 10.21 -8.95 8.58
CA GLU A 142 10.23 -7.47 8.66
C GLU A 142 9.10 -6.84 9.52
N ILE A 143 8.26 -7.61 10.20
CA ILE A 143 7.29 -7.08 11.17
C ILE A 143 7.89 -7.18 12.57
N GLY A 144 8.48 -6.07 13.03
CA GLY A 144 8.94 -5.94 14.41
C GLY A 144 7.82 -5.59 15.38
N GLU A 145 8.14 -5.62 16.67
CA GLU A 145 7.21 -5.36 17.77
C GLU A 145 6.44 -4.03 17.60
N LYS A 146 7.11 -2.96 17.15
CA LYS A 146 6.49 -1.64 16.94
C LYS A 146 5.38 -1.67 15.89
N ILE A 147 5.57 -2.39 14.79
CA ILE A 147 4.57 -2.55 13.72
C ILE A 147 3.43 -3.43 14.23
N ALA A 148 3.76 -4.56 14.86
CA ALA A 148 2.77 -5.49 15.40
C ALA A 148 1.87 -4.80 16.43
N GLN A 149 2.45 -4.03 17.37
CA GLN A 149 1.69 -3.28 18.36
C GLN A 149 0.80 -2.21 17.72
N SER A 150 1.24 -1.57 16.64
CA SER A 150 0.43 -0.59 15.90
C SER A 150 -0.79 -1.25 15.24
N ILE A 151 -0.64 -2.46 14.68
CA ILE A 151 -1.74 -3.24 14.12
C ILE A 151 -2.74 -3.61 15.21
N LEU A 152 -2.28 -4.14 16.34
CA LEU A 152 -3.14 -4.50 17.47
C LEU A 152 -3.91 -3.27 18.00
N THR A 153 -3.23 -2.14 18.14
CA THR A 153 -3.84 -0.88 18.60
C THR A 153 -4.91 -0.39 17.61
N TYR A 154 -4.67 -0.52 16.31
CA TYR A 154 -5.63 -0.15 15.28
C TYR A 154 -6.94 -0.95 15.41
N PHE A 155 -6.85 -2.26 15.56
CA PHE A 155 -8.01 -3.15 15.71
C PHE A 155 -8.63 -3.13 17.11
N ALA A 156 -7.92 -2.68 18.12
CA ALA A 156 -8.50 -2.44 19.44
C ALA A 156 -9.42 -1.20 19.49
N ASN A 157 -9.35 -0.31 18.49
CA ASN A 157 -10.22 0.85 18.39
C ASN A 157 -11.57 0.47 17.78
N PRO A 158 -12.70 0.58 18.52
CA PRO A 158 -14.03 0.24 18.01
C PRO A 158 -14.43 1.00 16.74
N LEU A 159 -14.02 2.27 16.61
CA LEU A 159 -14.34 3.09 15.43
C LEU A 159 -13.65 2.57 14.15
N ASN A 160 -12.43 2.03 14.27
CA ASN A 160 -11.76 1.40 13.14
C ASN A 160 -12.43 0.08 12.76
N CYS A 161 -12.87 -0.69 13.75
CA CYS A 161 -13.63 -1.93 13.50
C CYS A 161 -14.96 -1.63 12.80
N GLU A 162 -15.71 -0.62 13.26
CA GLU A 162 -16.94 -0.18 12.61
C GLU A 162 -16.70 0.27 11.16
N LEU A 163 -15.64 1.04 10.92
CA LEU A 163 -15.25 1.46 9.58
C LEU A 163 -14.98 0.26 8.67
N ILE A 164 -14.26 -0.76 9.17
CA ILE A 164 -13.99 -1.99 8.42
C ILE A 164 -15.27 -2.75 8.09
N GLU A 165 -16.19 -2.91 9.05
CA GLU A 165 -17.47 -3.57 8.80
C GLU A 165 -18.30 -2.81 7.75
N ARG A 166 -18.27 -1.48 7.78
CA ARG A 166 -18.90 -0.67 6.74
C ARG A 166 -18.27 -0.87 5.38
N LEU A 167 -16.94 -0.84 5.29
CA LEU A 167 -16.21 -1.12 4.05
C LEU A 167 -16.50 -2.53 3.53
N LYS A 168 -16.58 -3.52 4.41
CA LYS A 168 -16.95 -4.91 4.08
C LYS A 168 -18.34 -4.99 3.47
N SER A 169 -19.31 -4.25 4.02
CA SER A 169 -20.69 -4.21 3.52
C SER A 169 -20.84 -3.59 2.14
N THR A 170 -19.86 -2.80 1.68
CA THR A 170 -19.85 -2.21 0.33
C THR A 170 -19.33 -3.16 -0.76
N GLY A 171 -18.86 -4.35 -0.39
CA GLY A 171 -18.28 -5.34 -1.30
C GLY A 171 -16.80 -5.12 -1.59
N LEU A 172 -16.12 -4.31 -0.78
CA LEU A 172 -14.67 -4.12 -0.88
C LEU A 172 -13.92 -5.42 -0.62
N GLN A 173 -12.89 -5.71 -1.41
CA GLN A 173 -12.06 -6.91 -1.28
C GLN A 173 -11.20 -6.87 -0.02
N LEU A 174 -11.72 -7.35 1.09
CA LEU A 174 -11.03 -7.45 2.39
C LEU A 174 -10.46 -8.85 2.63
N TYR A 175 -10.19 -9.59 1.58
CA TYR A 175 -9.64 -10.94 1.61
C TYR A 175 -8.70 -11.18 0.43
N ARG A 176 -7.82 -12.12 0.57
CA ARG A 176 -6.90 -12.57 -0.47
C ARG A 176 -7.63 -13.52 -1.41
N ARG A 177 -7.65 -13.25 -2.69
CA ARG A 177 -8.14 -14.18 -3.71
C ARG A 177 -7.06 -15.22 -4.02
N GLU A 178 -7.46 -16.41 -4.44
CA GLU A 178 -6.52 -17.41 -4.96
C GLU A 178 -5.77 -16.89 -6.20
N GLU A 179 -6.41 -16.06 -7.00
CA GLU A 179 -5.83 -15.39 -8.16
C GLU A 179 -4.71 -14.41 -7.77
N ASP A 180 -4.80 -13.78 -6.60
CA ASP A 180 -3.77 -12.90 -6.07
C ASP A 180 -2.48 -13.67 -5.71
N LEU A 181 -2.59 -15.01 -5.55
CA LEU A 181 -1.47 -15.94 -5.39
C LEU A 181 -1.04 -16.59 -6.71
N SER A 182 -1.86 -16.50 -7.75
CA SER A 182 -1.53 -17.04 -9.07
C SER A 182 -0.34 -16.27 -9.64
N GLY A 183 0.75 -16.99 -9.93
CA GLY A 183 2.00 -16.38 -10.38
C GLY A 183 3.02 -16.09 -9.26
N TYR A 184 2.72 -16.39 -7.99
CA TYR A 184 3.74 -16.44 -6.96
C TYR A 184 4.47 -17.78 -7.02
N THR A 185 5.79 -17.73 -7.09
CA THR A 185 6.66 -18.92 -7.04
C THR A 185 7.78 -18.66 -6.03
N ASP A 186 8.49 -19.70 -5.65
CA ASP A 186 9.66 -19.61 -4.78
C ASP A 186 10.99 -19.73 -5.58
N LYS A 187 10.95 -19.51 -6.91
CA LYS A 187 12.13 -19.66 -7.79
C LYS A 187 13.30 -18.76 -7.37
N LEU A 188 13.03 -17.63 -6.76
CA LEU A 188 14.02 -16.67 -6.27
C LEU A 188 14.08 -16.62 -4.73
N ALA A 189 13.53 -17.62 -4.03
CA ALA A 189 13.51 -17.65 -2.57
C ALA A 189 14.92 -17.50 -1.98
N GLY A 190 15.07 -16.59 -0.99
CA GLY A 190 16.34 -16.30 -0.34
C GLY A 190 17.31 -15.48 -1.17
N GLN A 191 16.99 -15.09 -2.40
CA GLN A 191 17.88 -14.29 -3.24
C GLN A 191 17.65 -12.79 -3.04
N SER A 192 18.76 -12.06 -2.89
CA SER A 192 18.79 -10.59 -2.82
C SER A 192 19.28 -10.02 -4.15
N ILE A 193 18.43 -9.28 -4.84
CA ILE A 193 18.63 -8.87 -6.22
C ILE A 193 18.65 -7.34 -6.31
N VAL A 194 19.65 -6.79 -7.01
CA VAL A 194 19.74 -5.35 -7.32
C VAL A 194 19.30 -5.14 -8.76
N ILE A 195 18.45 -4.16 -9.02
CA ILE A 195 18.03 -3.75 -10.36
C ILE A 195 18.84 -2.51 -10.77
N SER A 196 19.49 -2.56 -11.93
CA SER A 196 20.29 -1.43 -12.43
C SER A 196 20.33 -1.38 -13.95
N GLY A 197 20.18 -0.19 -14.50
CA GLY A 197 20.18 0.02 -15.96
C GLY A 197 18.82 0.46 -16.49
N VAL A 198 18.69 0.53 -17.80
CA VAL A 198 17.45 0.79 -18.54
C VAL A 198 17.00 -0.55 -19.14
N PHE A 199 15.72 -0.83 -19.08
CA PHE A 199 15.15 -2.11 -19.47
C PHE A 199 14.23 -1.95 -20.65
N THR A 200 14.12 -3.00 -21.47
CA THR A 200 13.38 -2.99 -22.74
C THR A 200 12.02 -3.68 -22.58
N HIS A 201 11.96 -4.80 -21.85
CA HIS A 201 10.75 -5.62 -21.73
C HIS A 201 9.81 -5.11 -20.63
N HIS A 202 10.35 -4.70 -19.49
CA HIS A 202 9.58 -4.25 -18.34
C HIS A 202 10.20 -3.01 -17.70
N SER A 203 9.40 -2.19 -17.02
CA SER A 203 9.89 -1.11 -16.20
C SER A 203 10.61 -1.65 -14.93
N ARG A 204 11.39 -0.80 -14.28
CA ARG A 204 12.06 -1.17 -13.01
C ARG A 204 11.07 -1.59 -11.93
N ASP A 205 9.90 -0.98 -11.89
CA ASP A 205 8.88 -1.30 -10.89
C ASP A 205 8.21 -2.63 -11.19
N GLU A 206 7.96 -2.96 -12.45
CA GLU A 206 7.50 -4.29 -12.87
C GLU A 206 8.54 -5.37 -12.56
N TYR A 207 9.83 -5.12 -12.77
CA TYR A 207 10.87 -6.08 -12.36
C TYR A 207 10.95 -6.28 -10.84
N LYS A 208 10.72 -5.25 -10.04
CA LYS A 208 10.59 -5.43 -8.58
C LYS A 208 9.44 -6.35 -8.24
N GLU A 209 8.28 -6.14 -8.86
CA GLU A 209 7.11 -7.00 -8.67
C GLU A 209 7.39 -8.44 -9.11
N LEU A 210 8.03 -8.65 -10.24
CA LEU A 210 8.42 -9.99 -10.71
C LEU A 210 9.38 -10.69 -9.74
N ILE A 211 10.37 -9.98 -9.22
CA ILE A 211 11.28 -10.51 -8.20
C ILE A 211 10.51 -10.92 -6.95
N GLU A 212 9.64 -10.04 -6.43
CA GLU A 212 8.84 -10.29 -5.24
C GLU A 212 7.84 -11.41 -5.44
N LYS A 213 7.19 -11.49 -6.62
CA LYS A 213 6.29 -12.58 -6.98
C LYS A 213 6.98 -13.94 -7.01
N ASN A 214 8.26 -13.96 -7.34
CA ASN A 214 9.04 -15.19 -7.36
C ASN A 214 9.82 -15.47 -6.06
N GLY A 215 9.46 -14.80 -4.94
CA GLY A 215 10.04 -15.04 -3.62
C GLY A 215 11.40 -14.37 -3.38
N GLY A 216 11.90 -13.58 -4.34
CA GLY A 216 13.15 -12.82 -4.22
C GLY A 216 12.98 -11.51 -3.46
N LYS A 217 14.10 -10.93 -3.03
CA LYS A 217 14.17 -9.62 -2.35
C LYS A 217 14.85 -8.60 -3.24
N ASN A 218 14.15 -7.52 -3.61
CA ASN A 218 14.78 -6.40 -4.29
C ASN A 218 15.50 -5.51 -3.25
N VAL A 219 16.80 -5.25 -3.48
CA VAL A 219 17.64 -4.41 -2.62
C VAL A 219 18.23 -3.22 -3.39
N GLY A 220 18.26 -2.06 -2.76
CA GLY A 220 18.69 -0.82 -3.41
C GLY A 220 20.21 -0.68 -3.59
N SER A 221 21.01 -1.43 -2.84
CA SER A 221 22.46 -1.31 -2.84
C SER A 221 23.18 -2.67 -2.95
N ILE A 222 24.29 -2.68 -3.67
CA ILE A 222 25.14 -3.86 -3.86
C ILE A 222 25.93 -4.12 -2.58
N SER A 223 25.91 -5.34 -2.08
CA SER A 223 26.66 -5.82 -0.91
C SER A 223 27.11 -7.27 -1.12
N ALA A 224 27.94 -7.80 -0.24
CA ALA A 224 28.34 -9.21 -0.28
C ALA A 224 27.17 -10.20 -0.15
N LYS A 225 25.99 -9.74 0.30
CA LYS A 225 24.76 -10.54 0.37
C LYS A 225 23.92 -10.48 -0.92
N THR A 226 24.35 -9.72 -1.93
CA THR A 226 23.64 -9.62 -3.20
C THR A 226 23.87 -10.90 -4.01
N SER A 227 22.81 -11.60 -4.38
CA SER A 227 22.87 -12.85 -5.14
C SER A 227 23.27 -12.61 -6.59
N PHE A 228 22.61 -11.65 -7.24
CA PHE A 228 22.97 -11.18 -8.57
C PHE A 228 22.41 -9.77 -8.82
N ILE A 229 22.81 -9.16 -9.93
CA ILE A 229 22.29 -7.88 -10.39
C ILE A 229 21.55 -8.12 -11.70
N LEU A 230 20.26 -7.76 -11.72
CA LEU A 230 19.50 -7.64 -12.96
C LEU A 230 19.98 -6.36 -13.68
N ALA A 231 20.76 -6.58 -14.73
CA ALA A 231 21.45 -5.53 -15.46
C ALA A 231 20.73 -5.23 -16.78
N GLY A 232 20.13 -4.06 -16.89
CA GLY A 232 19.67 -3.50 -18.16
C GLY A 232 20.78 -2.70 -18.85
N GLU A 233 20.45 -2.10 -19.99
CA GLU A 233 21.37 -1.24 -20.72
C GLU A 233 21.79 -0.02 -19.88
N ASN A 234 22.98 0.51 -20.17
CA ASN A 234 23.51 1.70 -19.51
C ASN A 234 23.60 1.60 -17.97
N MET A 235 23.94 0.44 -17.46
CA MET A 235 24.26 0.29 -16.04
C MET A 235 25.42 1.23 -15.65
N GLY A 236 25.23 2.03 -14.59
CA GLY A 236 26.20 3.02 -14.16
C GLY A 236 27.58 2.38 -13.78
N PRO A 237 28.72 2.99 -14.20
CA PRO A 237 30.06 2.41 -14.07
C PRO A 237 30.42 2.07 -12.61
N ALA A 238 30.03 2.88 -11.64
CA ALA A 238 30.30 2.63 -10.23
C ALA A 238 29.63 1.36 -9.69
N LYS A 239 28.43 1.01 -10.19
CA LYS A 239 27.76 -0.25 -9.80
C LYS A 239 28.39 -1.44 -10.50
N LEU A 240 28.83 -1.29 -11.75
CA LEU A 240 29.52 -2.33 -12.52
C LEU A 240 30.85 -2.68 -11.84
N GLU A 241 31.65 -1.68 -11.50
CA GLU A 241 32.92 -1.86 -10.81
C GLU A 241 32.74 -2.55 -9.45
N LYS A 242 31.72 -2.13 -8.68
CA LYS A 242 31.41 -2.74 -7.40
C LYS A 242 30.94 -4.19 -7.53
N ALA A 243 30.19 -4.53 -8.58
CA ALA A 243 29.78 -5.90 -8.87
C ALA A 243 31.00 -6.80 -9.16
N HIS A 244 31.90 -6.32 -10.03
CA HIS A 244 33.15 -7.04 -10.35
C HIS A 244 34.05 -7.25 -9.11
N LYS A 245 34.20 -6.19 -8.29
CA LYS A 245 35.02 -6.27 -7.06
C LYS A 245 34.48 -7.28 -6.04
N LEU A 246 33.16 -7.47 -5.99
CA LEU A 246 32.50 -8.41 -5.07
C LEU A 246 32.19 -9.76 -5.71
N GLY A 247 32.56 -9.97 -7.00
CA GLY A 247 32.31 -11.22 -7.71
C GLY A 247 30.81 -11.52 -7.93
N ILE A 248 29.95 -10.48 -7.98
CA ILE A 248 28.52 -10.64 -8.11
C ILE A 248 28.13 -10.83 -9.57
N LYS A 249 27.33 -11.87 -9.86
CA LYS A 249 26.84 -12.18 -11.22
C LYS A 249 25.98 -11.04 -11.76
N LEU A 250 26.22 -10.64 -13.00
CA LEU A 250 25.30 -9.82 -13.78
C LEU A 250 24.39 -10.75 -14.57
N MET A 251 23.11 -10.47 -14.62
CA MET A 251 22.08 -11.23 -15.32
C MET A 251 21.32 -10.28 -16.24
N SER A 252 21.17 -10.64 -17.50
CA SER A 252 20.38 -9.88 -18.48
C SER A 252 18.87 -10.02 -18.24
N GLU A 253 18.07 -9.20 -18.93
CA GLU A 253 16.60 -9.31 -18.91
C GLU A 253 16.14 -10.70 -19.38
N ASP A 254 16.68 -11.20 -20.49
CA ASP A 254 16.29 -12.48 -21.08
C ASP A 254 16.65 -13.67 -20.17
N GLU A 255 17.85 -13.64 -19.58
CA GLU A 255 18.27 -14.64 -18.60
C GLU A 255 17.36 -14.65 -17.38
N PHE A 256 16.99 -13.46 -16.89
CA PHE A 256 16.08 -13.33 -15.74
C PHE A 256 14.68 -13.83 -16.05
N LEU A 257 14.11 -13.43 -17.19
CA LEU A 257 12.78 -13.88 -17.62
C LEU A 257 12.75 -15.39 -17.83
N THR A 258 13.82 -15.97 -18.38
CA THR A 258 13.97 -17.43 -18.51
C THR A 258 14.05 -18.12 -17.14
N LEU A 259 14.70 -17.51 -16.16
CA LEU A 259 14.84 -18.07 -14.80
C LEU A 259 13.50 -18.14 -14.07
N ILE A 260 12.61 -17.16 -14.29
CA ILE A 260 11.31 -17.07 -13.61
C ILE A 260 10.15 -17.68 -14.41
N SER A 261 10.36 -18.07 -15.68
CA SER A 261 9.38 -18.79 -16.55
C SER A 261 9.09 -20.25 -16.10
#